data_2245acdb557c3ada36fe13aa428de467
#
_entry.id   2245acdb557c3ada36fe13aa428de467
#
_cell.length_a   1.000
_cell.length_b   1.000
_cell.length_c   1.000
_cell.angle_alpha   90.00
_cell.angle_beta   90.00
_cell.angle_gamma   90.00
#
_symmetry.space_group_name_H-M   'P 1'
#
loop_
_entity.id
_entity.type
_entity.pdbx_description
1 polymer ?
#
loop_
_entity_poly.entity_id
_entity_poly.type
_entity_poly.pdbx_seq_one_letter_code
_entity_poly.pdbx_strand_id
1 'polypeptide(L)'
;EKLQKELLDCNQERKKEIESQIKKQEEYYQHLSPYDHVYLARKSTRPNIKDYINHLFDDFIELHGDRLAKDDGSIVGGIGLFNQQPVTIIGHLKGKTLEDNLKCNFGMSSPEGYRKAMRLMKQAEKFHRPVICFVDTPGAFCGMEAEERGQGEAIARNLYEMSSLETPILSVL
;
A
#
# COMPACT_ATOMS: atom_id res chain seq x y z
N GLU A 1 0.02 10.24 18.56
CA GLU A 1 -0.67 9.11 19.24
C GLU A 1 -0.28 9.00 20.72
N LYS A 2 1.01 8.95 21.10
CA LYS A 2 1.43 8.84 22.51
C LYS A 2 0.94 10.01 23.36
N LEU A 3 1.13 11.25 22.89
CA LEU A 3 0.65 12.46 23.54
C LEU A 3 -0.89 12.54 23.62
N GLN A 4 -1.59 12.02 22.61
CA GLN A 4 -3.05 11.97 22.61
C GLN A 4 -3.62 10.96 23.62
N LYS A 5 -2.91 9.85 23.85
CA LYS A 5 -3.25 8.90 24.92
C LYS A 5 -3.00 9.49 26.32
N GLU A 6 -1.90 10.20 26.51
CA GLU A 6 -1.60 10.88 27.78
C GLU A 6 -2.60 11.99 28.11
N LEU A 7 -3.28 12.56 27.13
CA LEU A 7 -4.28 13.62 27.29
C LEU A 7 -5.54 13.14 28.02
N LEU A 8 -5.85 11.85 27.96
CA LEU A 8 -7.05 11.27 28.56
C LEU A 8 -6.94 11.05 30.08
N ASP A 9 -5.70 10.98 30.61
CA ASP A 9 -5.46 10.56 32.00
C ASP A 9 -4.77 11.61 32.88
N CYS A 10 -4.72 12.91 32.50
CA CYS A 10 -3.91 13.88 33.23
C CYS A 10 -4.64 15.08 33.83
N ASN A 11 -3.96 15.71 34.85
CA ASN A 11 -4.34 16.98 35.52
C ASN A 11 -4.48 18.13 34.52
N GLN A 12 -5.29 19.16 34.84
CA GLN A 12 -5.53 20.32 33.99
C GLN A 12 -4.26 21.09 33.54
N GLU A 13 -3.24 21.21 34.40
CA GLU A 13 -1.98 21.86 34.04
C GLU A 13 -1.18 21.05 33.03
N ARG A 14 -1.07 19.74 33.25
CA ARG A 14 -0.40 18.81 32.33
C ARG A 14 -1.12 18.74 30.98
N LYS A 15 -2.43 18.86 30.97
CA LYS A 15 -3.26 18.90 29.75
C LYS A 15 -2.88 20.08 28.87
N LYS A 16 -2.74 21.28 29.40
CA LYS A 16 -2.32 22.48 28.64
C LYS A 16 -0.92 22.35 28.05
N GLU A 17 0.01 21.73 28.77
CA GLU A 17 1.36 21.47 28.25
C GLU A 17 1.33 20.50 27.07
N ILE A 18 0.58 19.40 27.20
CA ILE A 18 0.43 18.40 26.14
C ILE A 18 -0.26 19.00 24.90
N GLU A 19 -1.33 19.78 25.08
CA GLU A 19 -2.00 20.50 24.01
C GLU A 19 -1.04 21.46 23.27
N SER A 20 -0.20 22.19 24.01
CA SER A 20 0.83 23.06 23.43
C SER A 20 1.87 22.27 22.64
N GLN A 21 2.29 21.09 23.13
CA GLN A 21 3.22 20.22 22.41
C GLN A 21 2.60 19.61 21.16
N ILE A 22 1.35 19.19 21.22
CA ILE A 22 0.60 18.69 20.05
C ILE A 22 0.53 19.79 18.98
N LYS A 23 0.12 20.99 19.35
CA LYS A 23 0.01 22.12 18.42
C LYS A 23 1.35 22.47 17.76
N LYS A 24 2.47 22.46 18.51
CA LYS A 24 3.81 22.67 17.95
C LYS A 24 4.21 21.56 16.97
N GLN A 25 3.85 20.31 17.27
CA GLN A 25 4.12 19.20 16.35
C GLN A 25 3.26 19.30 15.08
N GLU A 26 1.97 19.62 15.21
CA GLU A 26 1.08 19.83 14.08
C GLU A 26 1.59 20.95 13.15
N GLU A 27 2.02 22.08 13.73
CA GLU A 27 2.61 23.19 13.00
C GLU A 27 3.91 22.78 12.28
N TYR A 28 4.77 22.01 12.93
CA TYR A 28 5.97 21.44 12.29
C TYR A 28 5.62 20.55 11.10
N TYR A 29 4.62 19.68 11.24
CA TYR A 29 4.19 18.79 10.14
C TYR A 29 3.51 19.51 8.97
N GLN A 30 3.01 20.74 9.18
CA GLN A 30 2.47 21.56 8.09
C GLN A 30 3.56 22.19 7.19
N HIS A 31 4.80 22.27 7.68
CA HIS A 31 5.92 22.96 7.02
C HIS A 31 7.13 22.05 6.82
N LEU A 32 6.89 20.79 6.45
CA LEU A 32 7.96 19.83 6.19
C LEU A 32 8.78 20.20 4.96
N SER A 33 10.11 20.04 5.06
CA SER A 33 10.99 20.15 3.90
C SER A 33 10.78 18.96 2.94
N PRO A 34 11.18 19.06 1.67
CA PRO A 34 11.15 17.93 0.74
C PRO A 34 11.88 16.69 1.26
N TYR A 35 12.97 16.87 2.00
CA TYR A 35 13.71 15.79 2.62
C TYR A 35 12.91 15.10 3.74
N ASP A 36 12.19 15.88 4.57
CA ASP A 36 11.35 15.31 5.63
C ASP A 36 10.21 14.46 5.06
N HIS A 37 9.62 14.87 3.93
CA HIS A 37 8.62 14.05 3.22
C HIS A 37 9.20 12.71 2.79
N VAL A 38 10.40 12.70 2.19
CA VAL A 38 11.08 11.45 1.79
C VAL A 38 11.43 10.59 3.01
N TYR A 39 11.93 11.21 4.07
CA TYR A 39 12.24 10.52 5.32
C TYR A 39 11.01 9.86 5.93
N LEU A 40 9.90 10.59 6.04
CA LEU A 40 8.64 10.06 6.54
C LEU A 40 8.09 8.93 5.66
N ALA A 41 8.13 9.08 4.34
CA ALA A 41 7.68 8.07 3.40
C ALA A 41 8.47 6.74 3.50
N ARG A 42 9.72 6.82 3.95
CA ARG A 42 10.61 5.63 4.10
C ARG A 42 10.66 5.06 5.52
N LYS A 43 9.94 5.65 6.46
CA LYS A 43 9.98 5.22 7.86
C LYS A 43 9.33 3.85 8.03
N SER A 44 10.06 2.88 8.59
CA SER A 44 9.60 1.49 8.79
C SER A 44 8.43 1.35 9.80
N THR A 45 8.18 2.38 10.61
CA THR A 45 7.08 2.41 11.58
C THR A 45 5.74 2.84 10.98
N ARG A 46 5.71 3.21 9.69
CA ARG A 46 4.45 3.52 9.01
C ARG A 46 3.59 2.26 8.85
N PRO A 47 2.25 2.42 8.88
CA PRO A 47 1.36 1.33 8.50
C PRO A 47 1.67 0.86 7.07
N ASN A 48 1.62 -0.43 6.84
CA ASN A 48 1.73 -1.04 5.52
C ASN A 48 0.37 -1.58 5.05
N ILE A 49 0.31 -2.13 3.86
CA ILE A 49 -0.94 -2.66 3.28
C ILE A 49 -1.64 -3.68 4.19
N LYS A 50 -0.90 -4.53 4.92
CA LYS A 50 -1.50 -5.53 5.82
C LYS A 50 -2.16 -4.87 7.03
N ASP A 51 -1.59 -3.78 7.53
CA ASP A 51 -2.21 -3.01 8.61
C ASP A 51 -3.53 -2.37 8.13
N TYR A 52 -3.56 -1.80 6.92
CA TYR A 52 -4.80 -1.26 6.34
C TYR A 52 -5.84 -2.35 6.07
N ILE A 53 -5.44 -3.51 5.55
CA ILE A 53 -6.35 -4.63 5.34
C ILE A 53 -7.01 -5.05 6.64
N ASN A 54 -6.24 -5.24 7.70
CA ASN A 54 -6.74 -5.69 9.00
C ASN A 54 -7.66 -4.68 9.71
N HIS A 55 -7.57 -3.39 9.37
CA HIS A 55 -8.35 -2.34 10.04
C HIS A 55 -9.56 -1.85 9.24
N LEU A 56 -9.53 -1.99 7.92
CA LEU A 56 -10.55 -1.41 7.04
C LEU A 56 -11.45 -2.45 6.35
N PHE A 57 -11.01 -3.70 6.30
CA PHE A 57 -11.71 -4.72 5.51
C PHE A 57 -12.02 -5.95 6.37
N ASP A 58 -13.19 -6.51 6.14
CA ASP A 58 -13.60 -7.80 6.71
C ASP A 58 -13.39 -8.92 5.67
N ASP A 59 -13.22 -10.16 6.16
CA ASP A 59 -13.18 -11.40 5.38
C ASP A 59 -12.20 -11.35 4.18
N PHE A 60 -11.01 -10.79 4.39
CA PHE A 60 -10.01 -10.68 3.32
C PHE A 60 -9.45 -12.05 2.93
N ILE A 61 -9.55 -12.37 1.63
CA ILE A 61 -9.00 -13.56 1.00
C ILE A 61 -7.88 -13.14 0.06
N GLU A 62 -6.63 -13.45 0.40
CA GLU A 62 -5.48 -13.16 -0.45
C GLU A 62 -5.41 -14.10 -1.66
N LEU A 63 -5.14 -13.56 -2.83
CA LEU A 63 -4.99 -14.28 -4.09
C LEU A 63 -3.58 -14.14 -4.63
N HIS A 64 -2.92 -15.26 -4.83
CA HIS A 64 -1.50 -15.35 -5.19
C HIS A 64 -1.27 -15.64 -6.68
N GLY A 65 -0.07 -15.30 -7.15
CA GLY A 65 0.50 -15.67 -8.44
C GLY A 65 -0.02 -14.88 -9.64
N ASP A 66 0.82 -14.80 -10.67
CA ASP A 66 0.52 -14.11 -11.92
C ASP A 66 -0.14 -15.01 -12.98
N ARG A 67 -0.26 -16.30 -12.73
CA ARG A 67 -0.75 -17.35 -13.66
C ARG A 67 0.17 -17.61 -14.86
N LEU A 68 1.39 -17.12 -14.83
CA LEU A 68 2.36 -17.31 -15.88
C LEU A 68 3.67 -17.94 -15.37
N ALA A 69 4.27 -17.36 -14.32
CA ALA A 69 5.56 -17.78 -13.81
C ALA A 69 5.54 -18.05 -12.31
N LYS A 70 5.30 -17.03 -11.47
CA LYS A 70 5.38 -17.15 -10.01
C LYS A 70 4.53 -16.09 -9.30
N ASP A 71 4.60 -16.05 -7.99
CA ASP A 71 4.07 -14.95 -7.17
C ASP A 71 5.14 -13.87 -6.94
N ASP A 72 4.68 -12.66 -6.63
CA ASP A 72 5.52 -11.54 -6.19
C ASP A 72 5.04 -11.08 -4.81
N GLY A 73 5.93 -11.20 -3.83
CA GLY A 73 5.66 -10.79 -2.46
C GLY A 73 5.57 -9.28 -2.24
N SER A 74 5.96 -8.46 -3.23
CA SER A 74 5.83 -7.01 -3.17
C SER A 74 4.40 -6.51 -3.40
N ILE A 75 3.54 -7.34 -3.97
CA ILE A 75 2.12 -7.05 -4.20
C ILE A 75 1.25 -7.99 -3.36
N VAL A 76 0.50 -7.44 -2.45
CA VAL A 76 -0.62 -8.09 -1.78
C VAL A 76 -1.88 -7.77 -2.57
N GLY A 77 -2.67 -8.77 -2.88
CA GLY A 77 -3.92 -8.56 -3.60
C GLY A 77 -4.95 -9.64 -3.30
N GLY A 78 -6.20 -9.25 -3.23
CA GLY A 78 -7.28 -10.16 -2.87
C GLY A 78 -8.66 -9.52 -2.90
N ILE A 79 -9.59 -10.19 -2.28
CA ILE A 79 -10.99 -9.79 -2.17
C ILE A 79 -11.33 -9.65 -0.69
N GLY A 80 -12.03 -8.60 -0.32
CA GLY A 80 -12.52 -8.38 1.03
C GLY A 80 -13.82 -7.59 1.03
N LEU A 81 -14.38 -7.37 2.21
CA LEU A 81 -15.57 -6.55 2.38
C LEU A 81 -15.18 -5.17 2.93
N PHE A 82 -15.61 -4.13 2.27
CA PHE A 82 -15.54 -2.76 2.76
C PHE A 82 -16.97 -2.24 3.01
N ASN A 83 -17.34 -2.01 4.27
CA ASN A 83 -18.71 -1.67 4.66
C ASN A 83 -19.75 -2.64 4.05
N GLN A 84 -19.51 -3.94 4.15
CA GLN A 84 -20.35 -5.02 3.62
C GLN A 84 -20.41 -5.11 2.08
N GLN A 85 -19.65 -4.29 1.37
CA GLN A 85 -19.53 -4.36 -0.08
C GLN A 85 -18.28 -5.13 -0.50
N PRO A 86 -18.38 -6.10 -1.40
CA PRO A 86 -17.22 -6.84 -1.90
C PRO A 86 -16.37 -5.92 -2.79
N VAL A 87 -15.09 -5.81 -2.45
CA VAL A 87 -14.10 -5.01 -3.18
C VAL A 87 -12.87 -5.85 -3.49
N THR A 88 -12.13 -5.48 -4.52
CA THR A 88 -10.80 -6.01 -4.79
C THR A 88 -9.76 -5.05 -4.24
N ILE A 89 -8.86 -5.56 -3.40
CA ILE A 89 -7.79 -4.79 -2.77
C ILE A 89 -6.47 -5.19 -3.41
N ILE A 90 -5.67 -4.21 -3.81
CA ILE A 90 -4.33 -4.41 -4.35
C ILE A 90 -3.41 -3.38 -3.70
N GLY A 91 -2.25 -3.81 -3.20
CA GLY A 91 -1.33 -2.84 -2.59
C GLY A 91 0.11 -3.31 -2.55
N HIS A 92 1.01 -2.33 -2.53
CA HIS A 92 2.43 -2.59 -2.33
C HIS A 92 2.72 -2.96 -0.89
N LEU A 93 3.53 -3.98 -0.69
CA LEU A 93 3.99 -4.41 0.62
C LEU A 93 5.44 -3.97 0.82
N LYS A 94 5.68 -3.16 1.85
CA LYS A 94 6.99 -2.93 2.44
C LYS A 94 7.09 -3.69 3.76
N GLY A 95 8.21 -4.35 3.97
CA GLY A 95 8.48 -5.07 5.21
C GLY A 95 8.77 -4.10 6.37
N LYS A 96 8.54 -4.58 7.60
CA LYS A 96 8.91 -3.84 8.82
C LYS A 96 10.32 -4.21 9.31
N THR A 97 10.80 -5.38 8.93
CA THR A 97 12.16 -5.88 9.20
C THR A 97 12.98 -5.99 7.92
N LEU A 98 14.29 -6.17 8.02
CA LEU A 98 15.13 -6.41 6.87
C LEU A 98 14.74 -7.72 6.15
N GLU A 99 14.46 -8.77 6.92
CA GLU A 99 14.03 -10.06 6.37
C GLU A 99 12.73 -9.95 5.58
N ASP A 100 11.74 -9.22 6.13
CA ASP A 100 10.47 -8.97 5.42
C ASP A 100 10.69 -8.16 4.14
N ASN A 101 11.58 -7.15 4.20
CA ASN A 101 11.89 -6.33 3.03
C ASN A 101 12.57 -7.13 1.92
N LEU A 102 13.45 -8.07 2.26
CA LEU A 102 14.04 -8.98 1.27
C LEU A 102 12.99 -9.87 0.59
N LYS A 103 11.98 -10.35 1.34
CA LYS A 103 10.88 -11.18 0.79
C LYS A 103 9.96 -10.41 -0.16
N CYS A 104 9.80 -9.10 0.04
CA CYS A 104 8.93 -8.25 -0.78
C CYS A 104 9.70 -7.24 -1.65
N ASN A 105 10.97 -7.50 -1.94
CA ASN A 105 11.83 -6.64 -2.78
C ASN A 105 11.76 -5.16 -2.37
N PHE A 106 11.69 -4.84 -1.07
CA PHE A 106 11.54 -3.47 -0.55
C PHE A 106 10.32 -2.70 -1.11
N GLY A 107 9.28 -3.43 -1.50
CA GLY A 107 8.08 -2.86 -2.14
C GLY A 107 8.28 -2.53 -3.63
N MET A 108 9.34 -3.04 -4.24
CA MET A 108 9.61 -2.90 -5.67
C MET A 108 9.06 -4.11 -6.42
N SER A 109 8.06 -3.89 -7.26
CA SER A 109 7.37 -4.98 -7.96
C SER A 109 8.16 -5.51 -9.14
N SER A 110 8.23 -6.85 -9.21
CA SER A 110 8.71 -7.61 -10.36
C SER A 110 7.62 -7.69 -11.45
N PRO A 111 7.92 -8.20 -12.66
CA PRO A 111 6.91 -8.39 -13.72
C PRO A 111 5.70 -9.19 -13.26
N GLU A 112 5.91 -10.16 -12.38
CA GLU A 112 4.87 -11.01 -11.79
C GLU A 112 3.87 -10.21 -10.95
N GLY A 113 4.35 -9.19 -10.22
CA GLY A 113 3.50 -8.30 -9.42
C GLY A 113 2.56 -7.47 -10.30
N TYR A 114 3.07 -6.91 -11.38
CA TYR A 114 2.25 -6.17 -12.36
C TYR A 114 1.21 -7.07 -13.02
N ARG A 115 1.59 -8.27 -13.44
CA ARG A 115 0.66 -9.24 -14.04
C ARG A 115 -0.39 -9.74 -13.04
N LYS A 116 0.00 -9.98 -11.79
CA LYS A 116 -0.91 -10.32 -10.68
C LYS A 116 -1.93 -9.21 -10.45
N ALA A 117 -1.48 -7.95 -10.37
CA ALA A 117 -2.36 -6.80 -10.19
C ALA A 117 -3.38 -6.69 -11.33
N MET A 118 -2.94 -6.77 -12.59
CA MET A 118 -3.83 -6.72 -13.76
C MET A 118 -4.82 -7.88 -13.76
N ARG A 119 -4.39 -9.08 -13.44
CA ARG A 119 -5.28 -10.24 -13.33
C ARG A 119 -6.41 -10.01 -12.32
N LEU A 120 -6.08 -9.41 -11.17
CA LEU A 120 -7.07 -9.10 -10.14
C LEU A 120 -8.01 -7.97 -10.57
N MET A 121 -7.52 -6.96 -11.29
CA MET A 121 -8.35 -5.89 -11.85
C MET A 121 -9.35 -6.42 -12.88
N LYS A 122 -8.90 -7.29 -13.80
CA LYS A 122 -9.79 -7.96 -14.77
C LYS A 122 -10.82 -8.86 -14.09
N GLN A 123 -10.43 -9.54 -13.02
CA GLN A 123 -11.37 -10.32 -12.22
C GLN A 123 -12.38 -9.39 -11.51
N ALA A 124 -11.94 -8.26 -10.99
CA ALA A 124 -12.82 -7.27 -10.37
C ALA A 124 -13.87 -6.76 -11.37
N GLU A 125 -13.46 -6.37 -12.57
CA GLU A 125 -14.33 -5.95 -13.65
C GLU A 125 -15.38 -7.02 -14.00
N LYS A 126 -14.94 -8.26 -14.23
CA LYS A 126 -15.83 -9.39 -14.54
C LYS A 126 -16.94 -9.59 -13.49
N PHE A 127 -16.66 -9.32 -12.23
CA PHE A 127 -17.60 -9.49 -11.12
C PHE A 127 -18.16 -8.17 -10.59
N HIS A 128 -17.96 -7.07 -11.32
CA HIS A 128 -18.45 -5.73 -10.99
C HIS A 128 -18.06 -5.25 -9.58
N ARG A 129 -16.81 -5.57 -9.16
CA ARG A 129 -16.26 -5.11 -7.89
C ARG A 129 -15.39 -3.88 -8.11
N PRO A 130 -15.53 -2.82 -7.30
CA PRO A 130 -14.56 -1.74 -7.26
C PRO A 130 -13.17 -2.24 -6.86
N VAL A 131 -12.13 -1.58 -7.36
CA VAL A 131 -10.74 -1.85 -7.02
C VAL A 131 -10.22 -0.73 -6.12
N ILE A 132 -9.58 -1.09 -5.00
CA ILE A 132 -8.90 -0.15 -4.12
C ILE A 132 -7.40 -0.47 -4.16
N CYS A 133 -6.61 0.47 -4.66
CA CYS A 133 -5.16 0.36 -4.79
C CYS A 133 -4.46 1.17 -3.70
N PHE A 134 -3.58 0.53 -2.92
CA PHE A 134 -2.69 1.20 -1.98
C PHE A 134 -1.29 1.28 -2.59
N VAL A 135 -0.85 2.51 -2.89
CA VAL A 135 0.40 2.76 -3.60
C VAL A 135 1.46 3.22 -2.61
N ASP A 136 2.42 2.35 -2.30
CA ASP A 136 3.56 2.65 -1.45
C ASP A 136 4.81 1.91 -1.95
N THR A 137 5.46 2.45 -2.98
CA THR A 137 6.63 1.84 -3.62
C THR A 137 7.69 2.87 -3.93
N PRO A 138 8.99 2.54 -3.86
CA PRO A 138 10.06 3.38 -4.39
C PRO A 138 10.18 3.31 -5.92
N GLY A 139 9.57 2.31 -6.57
CA GLY A 139 9.61 2.10 -8.02
C GLY A 139 9.52 0.63 -8.42
N ALA A 140 9.71 0.34 -9.69
CA ALA A 140 9.80 -1.01 -10.21
C ALA A 140 11.11 -1.71 -9.79
N PHE A 141 11.10 -3.02 -9.64
CA PHE A 141 12.31 -3.77 -9.35
C PHE A 141 13.28 -3.69 -10.55
N CYS A 142 14.49 -3.20 -10.28
CA CYS A 142 15.55 -3.02 -11.28
C CYS A 142 16.58 -4.15 -11.19
N GLY A 143 16.33 -5.25 -11.85
CA GLY A 143 17.26 -6.39 -11.87
C GLY A 143 17.25 -7.10 -13.21
N MET A 144 18.38 -7.71 -13.57
CA MET A 144 18.52 -8.47 -14.82
C MET A 144 17.41 -9.51 -14.98
N GLU A 145 17.11 -10.25 -13.92
CA GLU A 145 16.02 -11.23 -13.92
C GLU A 145 14.64 -10.63 -14.19
N ALA A 146 14.39 -9.38 -13.77
CA ALA A 146 13.13 -8.72 -14.06
C ALA A 146 13.04 -8.31 -15.53
N GLU A 147 14.14 -7.83 -16.10
CA GLU A 147 14.21 -7.49 -17.52
C GLU A 147 14.03 -8.75 -18.41
N GLU A 148 14.70 -9.86 -18.08
CA GLU A 148 14.55 -11.13 -18.76
C GLU A 148 13.10 -11.66 -18.74
N ARG A 149 12.34 -11.35 -17.67
CA ARG A 149 10.92 -11.73 -17.54
C ARG A 149 9.94 -10.68 -18.02
N GLY A 150 10.43 -9.62 -18.69
CA GLY A 150 9.61 -8.63 -19.38
C GLY A 150 9.06 -7.53 -18.45
N GLN A 151 9.92 -6.90 -17.63
CA GLN A 151 9.52 -5.81 -16.74
C GLN A 151 8.86 -4.65 -17.49
N GLY A 152 9.50 -4.17 -18.55
CA GLY A 152 8.96 -3.07 -19.38
C GLY A 152 7.62 -3.43 -20.04
N GLU A 153 7.51 -4.65 -20.57
CA GLU A 153 6.27 -5.16 -21.16
C GLU A 153 5.14 -5.23 -20.13
N ALA A 154 5.41 -5.79 -18.96
CA ALA A 154 4.40 -5.93 -17.92
C ALA A 154 3.85 -4.57 -17.44
N ILE A 155 4.71 -3.56 -17.33
CA ILE A 155 4.30 -2.18 -16.98
C ILE A 155 3.48 -1.56 -18.12
N ALA A 156 3.99 -1.59 -19.35
CA ALA A 156 3.32 -1.00 -20.51
C ALA A 156 1.95 -1.64 -20.76
N ARG A 157 1.87 -2.96 -20.62
CA ARG A 157 0.62 -3.69 -20.74
C ARG A 157 -0.40 -3.31 -19.69
N ASN A 158 0.03 -3.14 -18.43
CA ASN A 158 -0.87 -2.66 -17.38
C ASN A 158 -1.46 -1.28 -17.71
N LEU A 159 -0.64 -0.34 -18.19
CA LEU A 159 -1.13 0.99 -18.59
C LEU A 159 -2.16 0.89 -19.70
N TYR A 160 -1.89 0.08 -20.71
CA TYR A 160 -2.81 -0.14 -21.84
C TYR A 160 -4.12 -0.77 -21.39
N GLU A 161 -4.05 -1.88 -20.68
CA GLU A 161 -5.23 -2.64 -20.24
C GLU A 161 -6.07 -1.85 -19.20
N MET A 162 -5.43 -1.12 -18.28
CA MET A 162 -6.15 -0.27 -17.31
C MET A 162 -6.97 0.83 -17.98
N SER A 163 -6.55 1.33 -19.14
CA SER A 163 -7.27 2.40 -19.85
C SER A 163 -8.64 1.94 -20.38
N SER A 164 -8.87 0.65 -20.48
CA SER A 164 -10.11 0.05 -20.97
C SER A 164 -10.97 -0.61 -19.90
N LEU A 165 -10.53 -0.62 -18.64
CA LEU A 165 -11.31 -1.21 -17.54
C LEU A 165 -12.55 -0.36 -17.25
N GLU A 166 -13.70 -1.00 -17.16
CA GLU A 166 -15.00 -0.37 -16.87
C GLU A 166 -15.37 -0.40 -15.38
N THR A 167 -14.49 -0.90 -14.51
CA THR A 167 -14.70 -0.92 -13.07
C THR A 167 -14.04 0.28 -12.39
N PRO A 168 -14.64 0.87 -11.33
CA PRO A 168 -14.03 1.96 -10.58
C PRO A 168 -12.72 1.53 -9.93
N ILE A 169 -11.67 2.34 -10.10
CA ILE A 169 -10.37 2.14 -9.47
C ILE A 169 -10.06 3.35 -8.60
N LEU A 170 -9.92 3.13 -7.30
CA LEU A 170 -9.54 4.14 -6.33
C LEU A 170 -8.08 3.94 -5.93
N SER A 171 -7.25 4.97 -6.05
CA SER A 171 -5.85 4.93 -5.61
C SER A 171 -5.66 5.74 -4.33
N VAL A 172 -5.03 5.13 -3.35
CA VAL A 172 -4.61 5.72 -2.07
C VAL A 172 -3.08 5.77 -2.07
N LEU A 173 -2.51 6.98 -1.86
CA LEU A 173 -1.06 7.26 -1.90
C LEU A 173 -0.55 7.61 -0.50
#